data_d69275d308e7423b5ba8c12614b47cb4
#
_entry.id   d69275d308e7423b5ba8c12614b47cb4
#
_cell.length_a   1.000
_cell.length_b   1.000
_cell.length_c   1.000
_cell.angle_alpha   90.00
_cell.angle_beta   90.00
_cell.angle_gamma   90.00
#
_symmetry.space_group_name_H-M   'P 1'
#
loop_
_entity.id
_entity.type
_entity.pdbx_description
1 polymer ?
#
loop_
_entity_poly.entity_id
_entity_poly.type
_entity_poly.pdbx_seq_one_letter_code
_entity_poly.pdbx_strand_id
1 'polypeptide(L)'
;MGIQQYTPDSNKIVHKTKVDFMKRIIPETIYLVQYDSLIPVIEVKLYSNGVPFLIPDNEGVEMSVRWGDGIKKDILGCNVNRSIIYFDIDSEMSNKFGLFNPILELVVTETTQKLGSSPMIFSIDENPIP
;
A
#
# COMPACT_ATOMS: atom_id res chain seq x y z
N MET A 1 16.36 7.32 -1.27
CA MET A 1 16.30 6.65 -2.58
C MET A 1 14.88 6.61 -3.08
N GLY A 2 14.68 6.73 -4.38
CA GLY A 2 13.36 6.61 -5.00
C GLY A 2 12.84 5.18 -4.98
N ILE A 3 11.60 5.02 -5.44
CA ILE A 3 10.91 3.73 -5.47
C ILE A 3 11.50 2.90 -6.60
N GLN A 4 11.92 1.68 -6.29
CA GLN A 4 12.56 0.77 -7.24
C GLN A 4 11.54 -0.22 -7.82
N GLN A 5 11.93 -0.92 -8.89
CA GLN A 5 11.11 -1.97 -9.46
C GLN A 5 11.02 -3.18 -8.52
N TYR A 6 9.85 -3.79 -8.49
CA TYR A 6 9.56 -4.97 -7.69
C TYR A 6 8.57 -5.86 -8.44
N THR A 7 8.82 -7.17 -8.39
CA THR A 7 7.89 -8.18 -8.90
C THR A 7 7.63 -9.18 -7.78
N PRO A 8 6.38 -9.41 -7.39
CA PRO A 8 6.07 -10.40 -6.36
C PRO A 8 6.51 -11.80 -6.80
N ASP A 9 7.02 -12.59 -5.86
CA ASP A 9 7.33 -13.99 -6.11
C ASP A 9 6.06 -14.77 -6.47
N SER A 10 6.18 -15.76 -7.33
CA SER A 10 5.05 -16.55 -7.80
C SER A 10 4.31 -17.33 -6.71
N ASN A 11 4.98 -17.59 -5.57
CA ASN A 11 4.39 -18.26 -4.41
C ASN A 11 3.75 -17.30 -3.40
N LYS A 12 3.80 -16.00 -3.64
CA LYS A 12 3.17 -15.02 -2.76
C LYS A 12 1.68 -14.89 -3.05
N ILE A 13 0.90 -14.71 -1.96
CA ILE A 13 -0.51 -14.34 -2.07
C ILE A 13 -0.56 -12.84 -2.32
N VAL A 14 -1.18 -12.44 -3.43
CA VAL A 14 -1.29 -11.02 -3.82
C VAL A 14 -2.74 -10.58 -3.69
N HIS A 15 -3.00 -9.59 -2.86
CA HIS A 15 -4.27 -8.91 -2.77
C HIS A 15 -4.22 -7.62 -3.57
N LYS A 16 -5.27 -7.33 -4.34
CA LYS A 16 -5.28 -6.21 -5.29
C LYS A 16 -6.30 -5.17 -4.89
N THR A 17 -5.90 -3.91 -4.97
CA THR A 17 -6.79 -2.77 -4.81
C THR A 17 -6.34 -1.63 -5.73
N LYS A 18 -7.08 -0.54 -5.68
CA LYS A 18 -6.75 0.66 -6.44
C LYS A 18 -7.08 1.89 -5.61
N VAL A 19 -6.36 2.97 -5.86
CA VAL A 19 -6.61 4.28 -5.24
C VAL A 19 -6.59 5.36 -6.31
N ASP A 20 -7.28 6.47 -6.06
CA ASP A 20 -7.25 7.64 -6.93
C ASP A 20 -6.92 8.85 -6.05
N PHE A 21 -5.84 9.55 -6.37
CA PHE A 21 -5.35 10.66 -5.56
C PHE A 21 -6.17 11.94 -5.73
N MET A 22 -6.93 12.07 -6.81
CA MET A 22 -7.70 13.27 -7.11
C MET A 22 -9.20 13.05 -7.00
N LYS A 23 -9.67 11.85 -7.30
CA LYS A 23 -11.08 11.51 -7.31
C LYS A 23 -11.39 10.63 -6.11
N ARG A 24 -12.34 11.06 -5.28
CA ARG A 24 -12.77 10.26 -4.12
C ARG A 24 -13.59 9.07 -4.60
N ILE A 25 -12.95 7.92 -4.65
CA ILE A 25 -13.61 6.64 -4.85
C ILE A 25 -13.54 5.87 -3.54
N ILE A 26 -14.53 5.01 -3.31
CA ILE A 26 -14.47 4.09 -2.17
C ILE A 26 -13.50 2.98 -2.56
N PRO A 27 -12.34 2.84 -1.87
CA PRO A 27 -11.42 1.77 -2.18
C PRO A 27 -12.02 0.41 -1.86
N GLU A 28 -11.61 -0.61 -2.61
CA GLU A 28 -12.02 -1.99 -2.31
C GLU A 28 -11.41 -2.44 -0.99
N THR A 29 -12.24 -3.07 -0.15
CA THR A 29 -11.78 -3.62 1.11
C THR A 29 -10.88 -4.81 0.86
N ILE A 30 -9.69 -4.82 1.47
CA ILE A 30 -8.79 -5.96 1.47
C ILE A 30 -9.06 -6.78 2.72
N TYR A 31 -9.37 -8.06 2.54
CA TYR A 31 -9.69 -8.99 3.62
C TYR A 31 -8.47 -9.84 3.94
N LEU A 32 -8.04 -9.80 5.18
CA LEU A 32 -6.86 -10.50 5.68
C LEU A 32 -7.23 -11.32 6.92
N VAL A 33 -6.36 -12.26 7.27
CA VAL A 33 -6.49 -13.05 8.50
C VAL A 33 -5.32 -12.70 9.41
N GLN A 34 -5.61 -12.51 10.68
CA GLN A 34 -4.63 -12.22 11.72
C GLN A 34 -3.56 -13.32 11.80
N TYR A 35 -2.29 -12.93 11.91
CA TYR A 35 -1.15 -13.83 12.04
C TYR A 35 -1.00 -14.84 10.90
N ASP A 36 -1.37 -14.44 9.70
CA ASP A 36 -1.14 -15.29 8.53
C ASP A 36 0.37 -15.56 8.40
N SER A 37 0.73 -16.86 8.35
CA SER A 37 2.14 -17.27 8.21
C SER A 37 2.70 -16.95 6.83
N LEU A 38 1.85 -16.82 5.82
CA LEU A 38 2.22 -16.39 4.48
C LEU A 38 1.98 -14.89 4.40
N ILE A 39 3.05 -14.12 4.57
CA ILE A 39 2.96 -12.66 4.50
C ILE A 39 2.38 -12.24 3.15
N PRO A 40 1.16 -11.69 3.10
CA PRO A 40 0.55 -11.31 1.83
C PRO A 40 1.19 -10.04 1.27
N VAL A 41 1.21 -9.95 -0.05
CA VAL A 41 1.62 -8.75 -0.77
C VAL A 41 0.38 -8.00 -1.23
N ILE A 42 0.37 -6.72 -1.01
CA ILE A 42 -0.72 -5.84 -1.44
C ILE A 42 -0.28 -5.13 -2.72
N GLU A 43 -1.07 -5.30 -3.77
CA GLU A 43 -0.86 -4.61 -5.05
C GLU A 43 -1.85 -3.45 -5.15
N VAL A 44 -1.36 -2.24 -5.32
CA VAL A 44 -2.19 -1.05 -5.42
C VAL A 44 -1.98 -0.39 -6.77
N LYS A 45 -3.02 -0.33 -7.59
CA LYS A 45 -3.01 0.45 -8.83
C LYS A 45 -3.27 1.91 -8.49
N LEU A 46 -2.44 2.79 -9.03
CA LEU A 46 -2.49 4.22 -8.76
C LEU A 46 -3.17 4.96 -9.90
N TYR A 47 -4.13 5.82 -9.54
CA TYR A 47 -4.84 6.68 -10.46
C TYR A 47 -4.85 8.11 -9.97
N SER A 48 -5.01 9.04 -10.90
CA SER A 48 -5.28 10.44 -10.61
C SER A 48 -6.36 10.92 -11.58
N ASN A 49 -7.53 11.22 -11.04
CA ASN A 49 -8.70 11.63 -11.81
C ASN A 49 -9.06 10.61 -12.92
N GLY A 50 -9.03 9.32 -12.59
CA GLY A 50 -9.38 8.23 -13.50
C GLY A 50 -8.29 7.83 -14.49
N VAL A 51 -7.16 8.48 -14.48
CA VAL A 51 -6.01 8.20 -15.37
C VAL A 51 -4.90 7.56 -14.54
N PRO A 52 -4.19 6.55 -15.06
CA PRO A 52 -3.05 5.96 -14.33
C PRO A 52 -2.07 7.03 -13.88
N PHE A 53 -1.75 7.01 -12.59
CA PHE A 53 -0.76 7.91 -12.00
C PHE A 53 0.63 7.29 -12.13
N LEU A 54 1.57 8.04 -12.71
CA LEU A 54 2.95 7.58 -12.87
C LEU A 54 3.83 8.20 -11.79
N ILE A 55 4.48 7.34 -11.00
CA ILE A 55 5.38 7.79 -9.94
C ILE A 55 6.62 8.40 -10.59
N PRO A 56 6.99 9.65 -10.23
CA PRO A 56 8.22 10.25 -10.76
C PRO A 56 9.45 9.39 -10.45
N ASP A 57 10.32 9.24 -11.43
CA ASP A 57 11.56 8.48 -11.29
C ASP A 57 12.69 9.40 -10.82
N ASN A 58 12.67 9.73 -9.52
CA ASN A 58 13.75 10.51 -8.92
C ASN A 58 13.95 10.10 -7.46
N GLU A 59 15.15 10.35 -6.94
CA GLU A 59 15.56 9.88 -5.61
C GLU A 59 14.85 10.61 -4.46
N GLY A 60 14.32 11.80 -4.72
CA GLY A 60 13.62 12.60 -3.71
C GLY A 60 12.15 12.22 -3.52
N VAL A 61 11.66 11.21 -4.22
CA VAL A 61 10.26 10.80 -4.13
C VAL A 61 10.18 9.48 -3.37
N GLU A 62 9.36 9.44 -2.33
CA GLU A 62 9.14 8.25 -1.51
C GLU A 62 7.67 8.00 -1.31
N MET A 63 7.33 6.74 -1.10
CA MET A 63 5.97 6.30 -0.88
C MET A 63 5.90 5.40 0.34
N SER A 64 4.88 5.59 1.16
CA SER A 64 4.71 4.79 2.36
C SER A 64 3.23 4.60 2.69
N VAL A 65 2.96 3.57 3.50
CA VAL A 65 1.64 3.31 4.07
C VAL A 65 1.71 3.57 5.57
N ARG A 66 0.81 4.40 6.08
CA ARG A 66 0.77 4.75 7.49
C ARG A 66 -0.53 4.27 8.12
N TRP A 67 -0.41 3.46 9.17
CA TRP A 67 -1.52 3.03 10.00
C TRP A 67 -1.86 4.11 11.04
N GLY A 68 -3.11 4.08 11.52
CA GLY A 68 -3.59 5.09 12.45
C GLY A 68 -2.88 5.13 13.81
N ASP A 69 -2.16 4.07 14.19
CA ASP A 69 -1.39 4.00 15.43
C ASP A 69 0.07 4.47 15.28
N GLY A 70 0.42 5.02 14.12
CA GLY A 70 1.74 5.55 13.86
C GLY A 70 2.72 4.59 13.20
N ILE A 71 2.35 3.33 12.99
CA ILE A 71 3.17 2.38 12.25
C ILE A 71 3.26 2.85 10.81
N LYS A 72 4.49 2.98 10.31
CA LYS A 72 4.77 3.37 8.93
C LYS A 72 5.47 2.23 8.21
N LYS A 73 4.97 1.87 7.04
CA LYS A 73 5.53 0.80 6.21
C LYS A 73 5.99 1.36 4.88
N ASP A 74 7.25 1.11 4.54
CA ASP A 74 7.77 1.50 3.24
C ASP A 74 7.26 0.57 2.14
N ILE A 75 7.16 1.11 0.94
CA ILE A 75 6.75 0.36 -0.25
C ILE A 75 7.91 -0.54 -0.67
N LEU A 76 7.61 -1.80 -1.05
CA LEU A 76 8.61 -2.74 -1.57
C LEU A 76 9.13 -2.29 -2.93
N GLY A 77 8.27 -1.72 -3.76
CA GLY A 77 8.62 -1.22 -5.07
C GLY A 77 7.41 -1.04 -5.97
N CYS A 78 7.66 -0.83 -7.25
CA CYS A 78 6.64 -0.58 -8.26
C CYS A 78 6.88 -1.43 -9.51
N ASN A 79 5.85 -1.50 -10.38
CA ASN A 79 5.98 -2.15 -11.68
C ASN A 79 6.86 -1.31 -12.64
N VAL A 80 7.12 -1.87 -13.83
CA VAL A 80 7.94 -1.21 -14.85
C VAL A 80 7.37 0.15 -15.25
N ASN A 81 6.06 0.25 -15.39
CA ASN A 81 5.38 1.48 -15.80
C ASN A 81 5.23 2.51 -14.65
N ARG A 82 5.65 2.17 -13.43
CA ARG A 82 5.60 3.04 -12.24
C ARG A 82 4.18 3.51 -11.91
N SER A 83 3.20 2.67 -12.17
CA SER A 83 1.77 2.95 -11.91
C SER A 83 1.13 1.99 -10.91
N ILE A 84 1.85 0.96 -10.49
CA ILE A 84 1.41 -0.04 -9.52
C ILE A 84 2.48 -0.17 -8.45
N ILE A 85 2.07 -0.13 -7.19
CA ILE A 85 2.99 -0.31 -6.07
C ILE A 85 2.67 -1.59 -5.31
N TYR A 86 3.66 -2.04 -4.55
CA TYR A 86 3.57 -3.26 -3.73
C TYR A 86 4.08 -2.98 -2.32
N PHE A 87 3.37 -3.49 -1.32
CA PHE A 87 3.85 -3.54 0.05
C PHE A 87 3.35 -4.82 0.72
N ASP A 88 3.98 -5.22 1.80
CA ASP A 88 3.59 -6.44 2.51
C ASP A 88 2.91 -6.10 3.84
N ILE A 89 2.13 -7.07 4.33
CA ILE A 89 1.52 -7.00 5.66
C ILE A 89 2.28 -7.99 6.53
N ASP A 90 3.20 -7.47 7.34
CA ASP A 90 3.96 -8.29 8.26
C ASP A 90 3.23 -8.53 9.59
N SER A 91 3.85 -9.26 10.49
CA SER A 91 3.24 -9.61 11.77
C SER A 91 2.92 -8.39 12.64
N GLU A 92 3.70 -7.32 12.53
CA GLU A 92 3.45 -6.08 13.26
C GLU A 92 2.14 -5.43 12.84
N MET A 93 1.82 -5.49 11.55
CA MET A 93 0.57 -4.95 11.00
C MET A 93 -0.60 -5.93 11.19
N SER A 94 -0.36 -7.23 11.02
CA SER A 94 -1.43 -8.25 11.05
C SER A 94 -1.76 -8.77 12.44
N ASN A 95 -1.03 -8.37 13.49
CA ASN A 95 -1.36 -8.76 14.84
C ASN A 95 -2.64 -8.10 15.39
N LYS A 96 -3.17 -7.14 14.65
CA LYS A 96 -4.41 -6.44 14.98
C LYS A 96 -5.56 -7.05 14.18
N PHE A 97 -6.74 -7.01 14.75
CA PHE A 97 -7.96 -7.43 14.03
C PHE A 97 -8.98 -6.30 14.05
N GLY A 98 -9.86 -6.31 13.07
CA GLY A 98 -10.90 -5.29 12.92
C GLY A 98 -10.77 -4.57 11.59
N LEU A 99 -11.38 -3.40 11.51
CA LEU A 99 -11.41 -2.55 10.33
C LEU A 99 -10.40 -1.42 10.48
N PHE A 100 -9.52 -1.29 9.51
CA PHE A 100 -8.45 -0.28 9.51
C PHE A 100 -8.47 0.54 8.23
N ASN A 101 -8.12 1.80 8.34
CA ASN A 101 -8.05 2.74 7.21
C ASN A 101 -6.63 3.33 7.12
N PRO A 102 -5.62 2.56 6.72
CA PRO A 102 -4.30 3.12 6.53
C PRO A 102 -4.28 4.13 5.39
N ILE A 103 -3.36 5.06 5.45
CA ILE A 103 -3.21 6.11 4.44
C ILE A 103 -1.96 5.85 3.63
N LEU A 104 -2.14 5.74 2.31
CA LEU A 104 -1.04 5.69 1.36
C LEU A 104 -0.63 7.11 1.02
N GLU A 105 0.66 7.42 1.15
CA GLU A 105 1.21 8.75 0.88
C GLU A 105 2.37 8.70 -0.10
N LEU A 106 2.37 9.62 -1.05
CA LEU A 106 3.49 9.87 -1.95
C LEU A 106 4.03 11.27 -1.63
N VAL A 107 5.29 11.33 -1.23
CA VAL A 107 5.91 12.55 -0.71
C VAL A 107 7.25 12.82 -1.40
N VAL A 108 7.51 14.07 -1.69
CA VAL A 108 8.86 14.52 -2.06
C VAL A 108 9.60 14.82 -0.75
N THR A 109 10.59 13.99 -0.42
CA THR A 109 11.24 14.04 0.89
C THR A 109 11.96 15.34 1.18
N GLU A 110 12.59 15.95 0.19
CA GLU A 110 13.36 17.19 0.36
C GLU A 110 12.47 18.38 0.77
N THR A 111 11.25 18.42 0.26
CA THR A 111 10.32 19.54 0.50
C THR A 111 9.16 19.16 1.41
N THR A 112 9.02 17.87 1.76
CA THR A 112 7.86 17.29 2.42
C THR A 112 6.53 17.54 1.69
N GLN A 113 6.60 17.88 0.41
CA GLN A 113 5.42 18.12 -0.42
C GLN A 113 4.72 16.79 -0.72
N LYS A 114 3.44 16.70 -0.42
CA LYS A 114 2.62 15.54 -0.79
C LYS A 114 2.21 15.66 -2.25
N LEU A 115 2.59 14.67 -3.06
CA LEU A 115 2.14 14.54 -4.44
C LEU A 115 0.82 13.81 -4.54
N GLY A 116 0.50 12.99 -3.55
CA GLY A 116 -0.76 12.27 -3.50
C GLY A 116 -0.94 11.56 -2.17
N SER A 117 -2.18 11.40 -1.74
CA SER A 117 -2.52 10.56 -0.60
C SER A 117 -3.92 9.98 -0.80
N SER A 118 -4.13 8.78 -0.27
CA SER A 118 -5.44 8.13 -0.34
C SER A 118 -5.59 7.15 0.82
N PRO A 119 -6.76 7.12 1.47
CA PRO A 119 -7.06 6.06 2.41
C PRO A 119 -7.25 4.73 1.68
N MET A 120 -6.94 3.65 2.38
CA MET A 120 -7.26 2.28 1.99
C MET A 120 -8.14 1.66 3.07
N ILE A 121 -8.74 0.51 2.80
CA ILE A 121 -9.58 -0.18 3.76
C ILE A 121 -9.09 -1.61 3.89
N PHE A 122 -8.74 -2.01 5.13
CA PHE A 122 -8.37 -3.37 5.47
C PHE A 122 -9.32 -3.92 6.51
N SER A 123 -9.80 -5.13 6.29
CA SER A 123 -10.56 -5.89 7.28
C SER A 123 -9.72 -7.11 7.66
N ILE A 124 -9.24 -7.14 8.89
CA ILE A 124 -8.40 -8.23 9.38
C ILE A 124 -9.24 -9.06 10.34
N ASP A 125 -9.54 -10.29 9.95
CA ASP A 125 -10.30 -11.21 10.76
C ASP A 125 -9.41 -11.84 11.83
N GLU A 126 -10.00 -12.04 13.03
CA GLU A 126 -9.33 -12.76 14.09
C GLU A 126 -9.02 -14.19 13.65
N ASN A 127 -7.79 -14.63 13.89
CA ASN A 127 -7.43 -16.01 13.60
C ASN A 127 -8.06 -16.93 14.66
N PRO A 128 -8.99 -17.82 14.28
CA PRO A 128 -9.65 -18.71 15.24
C PRO A 128 -8.76 -19.86 15.71
N ILE A 129 -7.60 -20.07 15.09
CA ILE A 129 -6.65 -21.12 15.43
C ILE A 129 -5.51 -20.49 16.21
N PRO A 130 -5.38 -20.73 17.49
CA PRO A 130 -4.30 -20.16 18.29
C PRO A 130 -2.91 -20.69 17.89
#